data_976836c991028eac05f9414eafff0237
#
_entry.id   976836c991028eac05f9414eafff0237
#
_cell.length_a   1.000
_cell.length_b   1.000
_cell.length_c   1.000
_cell.angle_alpha   90.00
_cell.angle_beta   90.00
_cell.angle_gamma   90.00
#
_symmetry.space_group_name_H-M   'P 1'
#
loop_
_entity.id
_entity.type
_entity.pdbx_description
1 polymer ?
#
loop_
_entity_poly.entity_id
_entity_poly.type
_entity_poly.pdbx_seq_one_letter_code
_entity_poly.pdbx_strand_id
1 'polypeptide(L)'
;MIKKDLHPFRKKWGQNFLVDPNIVKKTFKTIDPKFSDRIIEIGPGEGVLTQIILPHVSEMVAIEIDPFLVSRLNDSDQLKKLKVVNKDILTIKLQKIFLR
;
A
#
# COMPACT_ATOMS: atom_id res chain seq x y z
N MET A 1 -17.34 2.98 -4.45
CA MET A 1 -18.03 1.73 -4.75
C MET A 1 -17.29 0.55 -4.14
N ILE A 2 -18.03 -0.34 -3.53
CA ILE A 2 -17.44 -1.51 -2.89
C ILE A 2 -17.61 -2.71 -3.82
N LYS A 3 -16.52 -3.38 -4.11
CA LYS A 3 -16.57 -4.60 -4.90
C LYS A 3 -17.03 -5.75 -4.03
N LYS A 4 -17.93 -6.57 -4.57
CA LYS A 4 -18.45 -7.71 -3.84
C LYS A 4 -17.67 -8.98 -4.12
N ASP A 5 -17.12 -9.11 -5.29
CA ASP A 5 -16.34 -10.26 -5.69
C ASP A 5 -14.94 -10.17 -5.10
N LEU A 6 -14.83 -10.61 -3.88
CA LEU A 6 -13.58 -10.51 -3.18
C LEU A 6 -12.64 -11.64 -3.57
N HIS A 7 -11.37 -11.26 -3.73
CA HIS A 7 -10.32 -12.23 -3.86
C HIS A 7 -10.31 -13.13 -2.62
N PRO A 8 -10.23 -14.47 -2.77
CA PRO A 8 -10.28 -15.36 -1.60
C PRO A 8 -9.24 -15.06 -0.53
N PHE A 9 -8.08 -14.59 -0.93
CA PHE A 9 -7.00 -14.26 0.02
C PHE A 9 -7.31 -13.08 0.93
N ARG A 10 -8.21 -12.20 0.54
CA ARG A 10 -8.61 -11.08 1.40
C ARG A 10 -9.22 -11.57 2.69
N LYS A 11 -10.12 -12.54 2.58
CA LYS A 11 -10.77 -13.13 3.76
C LYS A 11 -9.79 -13.88 4.61
N LYS A 12 -8.91 -14.63 3.97
CA LYS A 12 -7.94 -15.47 4.66
C LYS A 12 -7.02 -14.66 5.56
N TRP A 13 -6.60 -13.48 5.11
CA TRP A 13 -5.67 -12.64 5.83
C TRP A 13 -6.33 -11.43 6.49
N GLY A 14 -7.66 -11.38 6.53
CA GLY A 14 -8.38 -10.29 7.18
C GLY A 14 -8.19 -8.94 6.51
N GLN A 15 -7.93 -8.94 5.21
CA GLN A 15 -7.72 -7.70 4.49
C GLN A 15 -9.03 -6.99 4.19
N ASN A 16 -9.05 -5.69 4.46
CA ASN A 16 -10.16 -4.82 4.11
C ASN A 16 -9.65 -3.70 3.21
N PHE A 17 -10.43 -3.37 2.19
CA PHE A 17 -10.03 -2.34 1.25
C PHE A 17 -10.62 -1.00 1.62
N LEU A 18 -9.76 0.00 1.64
CA LEU A 18 -10.15 1.37 1.91
C LEU A 18 -10.71 1.96 0.61
N VAL A 19 -12.04 1.93 0.47
CA VAL A 19 -12.70 2.38 -0.76
C VAL A 19 -13.56 3.63 -0.56
N ASP A 20 -13.74 4.08 0.68
CA ASP A 20 -14.50 5.31 0.95
C ASP A 20 -13.61 6.52 0.66
N PRO A 21 -13.98 7.35 -0.35
CA PRO A 21 -13.15 8.50 -0.71
C PRO A 21 -12.96 9.50 0.43
N ASN A 22 -13.93 9.63 1.32
CA ASN A 22 -13.83 10.56 2.44
C ASN A 22 -12.80 10.09 3.45
N ILE A 23 -12.75 8.79 3.71
CA ILE A 23 -11.77 8.21 4.61
C ILE A 23 -10.37 8.32 4.00
N VAL A 24 -10.25 8.07 2.71
CA VAL A 24 -8.98 8.19 2.00
C VAL A 24 -8.43 9.60 2.09
N LYS A 25 -9.29 10.60 1.83
CA LYS A 25 -8.90 12.01 1.92
C LYS A 25 -8.46 12.38 3.32
N LYS A 26 -9.20 11.93 4.32
CA LYS A 26 -8.90 12.22 5.72
C LYS A 26 -7.57 11.61 6.13
N THR A 27 -7.33 10.38 5.71
CA THR A 27 -6.08 9.69 5.98
C THR A 27 -4.91 10.42 5.34
N PHE A 28 -5.06 10.82 4.09
CA PHE A 28 -4.02 11.58 3.39
C PHE A 28 -3.70 12.89 4.13
N LYS A 29 -4.72 13.63 4.53
CA LYS A 29 -4.51 14.88 5.25
C LYS A 29 -3.83 14.66 6.60
N THR A 30 -4.20 13.59 7.28
CA THR A 30 -3.62 13.27 8.59
C THR A 30 -2.14 12.92 8.45
N ILE A 31 -1.78 12.15 7.43
CA ILE A 31 -0.39 11.80 7.15
C ILE A 31 0.40 13.04 6.73
N ASP A 32 -0.23 13.92 5.95
CA ASP A 32 0.38 15.14 5.43
C ASP A 32 1.76 14.87 4.83
N PRO A 33 1.84 14.04 3.79
CA PRO A 33 3.13 13.58 3.28
C PRO A 33 3.93 14.72 2.65
N LYS A 34 5.24 14.72 2.94
CA LYS A 34 6.20 15.66 2.39
C LYS A 34 7.18 14.92 1.49
N PHE A 35 7.78 15.63 0.55
CA PHE A 35 8.72 14.99 -0.36
C PHE A 35 9.94 14.39 0.36
N SER A 36 10.31 14.94 1.51
CA SER A 36 11.40 14.39 2.31
C SER A 36 11.02 13.10 3.06
N ASP A 37 9.75 12.74 3.07
CA ASP A 37 9.29 11.55 3.79
C ASP A 37 9.60 10.28 3.01
N ARG A 38 9.88 9.22 3.76
CA ARG A 38 9.94 7.86 3.26
C ARG A 38 8.86 7.09 4.01
N ILE A 39 7.93 6.51 3.26
CA ILE A 39 6.72 5.93 3.84
C ILE A 39 6.70 4.43 3.60
N ILE A 40 6.30 3.69 4.63
CA ILE A 40 6.01 2.27 4.53
C ILE A 40 4.52 2.11 4.73
N GLU A 41 3.86 1.53 3.75
CA GLU A 41 2.44 1.19 3.85
C GLU A 41 2.29 -0.31 4.02
N ILE A 42 1.56 -0.72 5.06
CA ILE A 42 1.31 -2.13 5.34
C ILE A 42 -0.09 -2.46 4.85
N GLY A 43 -0.19 -3.49 4.01
CA GLY A 43 -1.47 -3.93 3.48
C GLY A 43 -2.13 -2.93 2.55
N PRO A 44 -1.44 -2.47 1.48
CA PRO A 44 -1.99 -1.44 0.59
C PRO A 44 -3.24 -1.87 -0.17
N GLY A 45 -3.53 -3.16 -0.21
CA GLY A 45 -4.66 -3.67 -0.96
C GLY A 45 -4.55 -3.36 -2.44
N GLU A 46 -5.55 -2.70 -2.99
CA GLU A 46 -5.55 -2.31 -4.41
C GLU A 46 -4.77 -1.01 -4.66
N GLY A 47 -4.22 -0.41 -3.61
CA GLY A 47 -3.36 0.75 -3.75
C GLY A 47 -4.07 2.09 -3.84
N VAL A 48 -5.30 2.20 -3.34
CA VAL A 48 -6.07 3.44 -3.41
C VAL A 48 -5.35 4.57 -2.67
N LEU A 49 -4.95 4.33 -1.43
CA LEU A 49 -4.21 5.32 -0.65
C LEU A 49 -2.80 5.48 -1.17
N THR A 50 -2.16 4.37 -1.54
CA THR A 50 -0.82 4.35 -2.11
C THR A 50 -0.70 5.32 -3.28
N GLN A 51 -1.65 5.25 -4.19
CA GLN A 51 -1.66 6.06 -5.41
C GLN A 51 -1.70 7.56 -5.12
N ILE A 52 -2.38 7.94 -4.06
CA ILE A 52 -2.51 9.33 -3.66
C ILE A 52 -1.25 9.83 -2.97
N ILE A 53 -0.62 8.99 -2.15
CA ILE A 53 0.57 9.37 -1.38
C ILE A 53 1.83 9.39 -2.23
N LEU A 54 1.98 8.40 -3.10
CA LEU A 54 3.23 8.15 -3.82
C LEU A 54 3.83 9.38 -4.52
N PRO A 55 3.02 10.23 -5.21
CA PRO A 55 3.60 11.39 -5.89
C PRO A 55 4.18 12.45 -4.95
N HIS A 56 3.87 12.38 -3.67
CA HIS A 56 4.23 13.43 -2.70
C HIS A 56 5.44 13.09 -1.84
N VAL A 57 6.02 11.91 -2.00
CA VAL A 57 7.11 11.45 -1.12
C VAL A 57 8.31 11.01 -1.93
N SER A 58 9.48 10.99 -1.28
CA SER A 58 10.72 10.62 -1.96
C SER A 58 10.84 9.12 -2.16
N GLU A 59 10.35 8.33 -1.21
CA GLU A 59 10.37 6.87 -1.29
C GLU A 59 9.12 6.30 -0.65
N MET A 60 8.60 5.24 -1.24
CA MET A 60 7.47 4.52 -0.65
C MET A 60 7.64 3.03 -0.88
N VAL A 61 7.45 2.27 0.19
CA VAL A 61 7.47 0.82 0.16
C VAL A 61 6.13 0.32 0.64
N ALA A 62 5.55 -0.60 -0.08
CA ALA A 62 4.33 -1.29 0.34
C ALA A 62 4.67 -2.72 0.70
N ILE A 63 4.18 -3.18 1.85
CA ILE A 63 4.37 -4.54 2.32
C ILE A 63 3.04 -5.25 2.23
N GLU A 64 2.96 -6.25 1.37
CA GLU A 64 1.72 -6.96 1.08
C GLU A 64 1.94 -8.45 1.15
N ILE A 65 1.11 -9.15 1.92
CA ILE A 65 1.23 -10.59 2.09
C ILE A 65 0.58 -11.37 0.93
N ASP A 66 -0.42 -10.80 0.27
CA ASP A 66 -1.15 -11.47 -0.78
C ASP A 66 -0.43 -11.36 -2.13
N PRO A 67 0.12 -12.46 -2.66
CA PRO A 67 0.87 -12.40 -3.92
C PRO A 67 0.02 -11.94 -5.12
N PHE A 68 -1.29 -12.16 -5.09
CA PHE A 68 -2.16 -11.65 -6.14
C PHE A 68 -2.17 -10.13 -6.16
N LEU A 69 -2.27 -9.52 -4.97
CA LEU A 69 -2.27 -8.06 -4.87
C LEU A 69 -0.90 -7.48 -5.19
N VAL A 70 0.17 -8.17 -4.80
CA VAL A 70 1.53 -7.77 -5.17
C VAL A 70 1.66 -7.68 -6.68
N SER A 71 1.18 -8.69 -7.39
CA SER A 71 1.22 -8.71 -8.84
C SER A 71 0.46 -7.53 -9.43
N ARG A 72 -0.73 -7.25 -8.90
CA ARG A 72 -1.53 -6.13 -9.39
C ARG A 72 -0.87 -4.78 -9.13
N LEU A 73 -0.26 -4.62 -7.98
CA LEU A 73 0.46 -3.38 -7.66
C LEU A 73 1.66 -3.19 -8.59
N ASN A 74 2.40 -4.26 -8.85
CA ASN A 74 3.55 -4.19 -9.74
C ASN A 74 3.18 -3.91 -11.19
N ASP A 75 1.99 -4.32 -11.62
CA ASP A 75 1.52 -4.10 -12.98
C ASP A 75 0.91 -2.72 -13.19
N SER A 76 0.71 -1.95 -12.13
CA SER A 76 0.08 -0.64 -12.24
C SER A 76 1.07 0.41 -12.73
N ASP A 77 0.77 1.04 -13.85
CA ASP A 77 1.60 2.11 -14.40
C ASP A 77 1.69 3.30 -13.45
N GLN A 78 0.64 3.53 -12.67
CA GLN A 78 0.59 4.65 -11.73
C GLN A 78 1.44 4.42 -10.49
N LEU A 79 1.91 3.18 -10.28
CA LEU A 79 2.66 2.82 -9.09
C LEU A 79 4.08 2.36 -9.41
N LYS A 80 4.64 2.77 -10.55
CA LYS A 80 5.97 2.30 -10.98
C LYS A 80 7.09 2.65 -10.02
N LYS A 81 6.95 3.74 -9.30
CA LYS A 81 7.96 4.18 -8.33
C LYS A 81 7.82 3.46 -6.99
N LEU A 82 6.75 2.71 -6.80
CA LEU A 82 6.51 1.98 -5.57
C LEU A 82 7.36 0.74 -5.51
N LYS A 83 8.02 0.52 -4.38
CA LYS A 83 8.67 -0.74 -4.10
C LYS A 83 7.68 -1.63 -3.34
N VAL A 84 7.39 -2.80 -3.89
CA VAL A 84 6.45 -3.73 -3.27
C VAL A 84 7.22 -4.91 -2.70
N VAL A 85 6.96 -5.23 -1.45
CA VAL A 85 7.57 -6.36 -0.75
C VAL A 85 6.48 -7.37 -0.42
N ASN A 86 6.62 -8.58 -0.97
CA ASN A 86 5.66 -9.66 -0.70
C ASN A 86 6.10 -10.44 0.52
N LYS A 87 5.69 -9.95 1.68
CA LYS A 87 6.03 -10.61 2.95
C LYS A 87 4.99 -10.33 4.01
N ASP A 88 5.00 -11.14 5.05
CA ASP A 88 4.25 -10.88 6.26
C ASP A 88 5.02 -9.84 7.07
N ILE A 89 4.36 -8.74 7.45
CA ILE A 89 4.98 -7.67 8.21
C ILE A 89 5.63 -8.17 9.51
N LEU A 90 5.07 -9.22 10.08
CA LEU A 90 5.59 -9.77 11.34
C LEU A 90 6.96 -10.43 11.18
N THR A 91 7.39 -10.68 9.95
CA THR A 91 8.68 -11.33 9.68
C THR A 91 9.75 -10.35 9.21
N ILE A 92 9.45 -9.05 9.16
CA ILE A 92 10.33 -8.03 8.61
C ILE A 92 10.92 -7.15 9.71
N LYS A 93 12.19 -6.81 9.55
CA LYS A 93 12.82 -5.76 10.36
C LYS A 93 12.66 -4.43 9.62
N LEU A 94 11.77 -3.58 10.11
CA LEU A 94 11.41 -2.33 9.42
C LEU A 94 12.61 -1.42 9.22
N GLN A 95 13.55 -1.38 10.16
CA GLN A 95 14.71 -0.52 10.05
C GLN A 95 15.60 -0.85 8.84
N LYS A 96 15.41 -2.01 8.22
CA LYS A 96 16.21 -2.43 7.05
C LYS A 96 15.52 -2.16 5.72
N ILE A 97 14.28 -1.70 5.73
CA ILE A 97 13.49 -1.54 4.51
C ILE A 97 14.11 -0.52 3.57
N PHE A 98 14.65 0.57 4.11
CA PHE A 98 15.24 1.65 3.31
C PHE A 98 16.77 1.59 3.22
N LEU A 99 17.38 0.53 3.70
CA LEU A 99 18.84 0.37 3.56
C LEU A 99 19.20 0.05 2.12
N ARG A 100 20.29 0.60 1.68
CA ARG A 100 20.81 0.42 0.33
C ARG A 100 22.07 -0.43 0.35
#